data_a429edc010476edb924e76b4a3205830
#
_entry.id   a429edc010476edb924e76b4a3205830
#
_cell.length_a   1.000
_cell.length_b   1.000
_cell.length_c   1.000
_cell.angle_alpha   90.00
_cell.angle_beta   90.00
_cell.angle_gamma   90.00
#
_symmetry.space_group_name_H-M   'P 1'
#
loop_
_entity.id
_entity.type
_entity.pdbx_description
1 polymer ?
#
loop_
_entity_poly.entity_id
_entity_poly.type
_entity_poly.pdbx_seq_one_letter_code
_entity_poly.pdbx_strand_id
1 'polypeptide(L)'
;MKKILVIFIITISSIFSFSAKPMEKKKLGGEVKLMLHGGYDLFKDPNFLLSAEIGAYKKFEVKKINTIFNVGGGIDFSNYFNDIEYVAIIRPYFSTEIAGYVSKDVRMYTDIKLGVGAFIRESLVEAFPKASVSLGMTYKEHFTVEMSYNTFSTISLGFGSRFGF
;
A
#
# COMPACT_ATOMS: atom_id res chain seq x y z
N MET A 1 20.22 -5.49 -2.83
CA MET A 1 19.28 -5.01 -3.85
C MET A 1 18.85 -6.08 -4.86
N LYS A 2 19.76 -6.81 -5.56
CA LYS A 2 19.38 -7.82 -6.57
C LYS A 2 18.44 -8.91 -6.04
N LYS A 3 18.65 -9.43 -4.81
CA LYS A 3 17.81 -10.48 -4.21
C LYS A 3 16.37 -10.03 -3.92
N ILE A 4 16.19 -8.78 -3.50
CA ILE A 4 14.86 -8.20 -3.24
C ILE A 4 14.08 -8.03 -4.55
N LEU A 5 14.75 -7.59 -5.61
CA LEU A 5 14.15 -7.46 -6.95
C LEU A 5 13.68 -8.82 -7.50
N VAL A 6 14.48 -9.88 -7.29
CA VAL A 6 14.11 -11.26 -7.73
C VAL A 6 12.89 -11.76 -6.96
N ILE A 7 12.84 -11.59 -5.63
CA ILE A 7 11.67 -11.97 -4.83
C ILE A 7 10.44 -11.19 -5.30
N PHE A 8 10.59 -9.92 -5.59
CA PHE A 8 9.51 -9.06 -6.08
C PHE A 8 8.97 -9.51 -7.43
N ILE A 9 9.87 -9.84 -8.39
CA ILE A 9 9.48 -10.37 -9.70
C ILE A 9 8.79 -11.73 -9.58
N ILE A 10 9.28 -12.63 -8.72
CA ILE A 10 8.66 -13.93 -8.47
C ILE A 10 7.26 -13.76 -7.85
N THR A 11 7.10 -12.84 -6.91
CA THR A 11 5.81 -12.58 -6.26
C THR A 11 4.80 -11.99 -7.26
N ILE A 12 5.21 -11.05 -8.10
CA ILE A 12 4.37 -10.52 -9.18
C ILE A 12 3.99 -11.64 -10.16
N SER A 13 4.95 -12.46 -10.58
CA SER A 13 4.71 -13.57 -11.51
C SER A 13 3.74 -14.61 -10.92
N SER A 14 3.81 -14.90 -9.63
CA SER A 14 2.89 -15.83 -8.96
C SER A 14 1.46 -15.27 -8.87
N ILE A 15 1.28 -13.96 -8.68
CA ILE A 15 -0.04 -13.30 -8.71
C ILE A 15 -0.68 -13.47 -10.10
N PHE A 16 0.09 -13.33 -11.16
CA PHE A 16 -0.40 -13.52 -12.54
C PHE A 16 -0.68 -15.00 -12.91
N SER A 17 -0.09 -15.94 -12.20
CA SER A 17 -0.26 -17.38 -12.47
C SER A 17 -1.53 -17.98 -11.85
N PHE A 18 -2.17 -17.30 -10.92
CA PHE A 18 -3.44 -17.75 -10.33
C PHE A 18 -4.63 -17.38 -11.23
N SER A 19 -4.94 -18.27 -12.18
CA SER A 19 -6.16 -18.18 -12.97
C SER A 19 -7.37 -18.63 -12.14
N ALA A 20 -7.94 -17.72 -11.38
CA ALA A 20 -9.24 -17.95 -10.76
C ALA A 20 -10.38 -17.87 -11.79
N LYS A 21 -11.43 -18.68 -11.59
CA LYS A 21 -12.61 -18.68 -12.47
C LYS A 21 -13.20 -17.26 -12.62
N PRO A 22 -13.72 -16.91 -13.81
CA PRO A 22 -14.29 -15.59 -14.05
C PRO A 22 -15.42 -15.30 -13.05
N MET A 23 -15.28 -14.21 -12.31
CA MET A 23 -16.32 -13.70 -11.42
C MET A 23 -17.38 -12.92 -12.20
N GLU A 24 -18.63 -12.96 -11.70
CA GLU A 24 -19.71 -12.12 -12.22
C GLU A 24 -19.34 -10.64 -12.22
N LYS A 25 -19.84 -9.93 -13.24
CA LYS A 25 -19.57 -8.52 -13.50
C LYS A 25 -19.94 -7.65 -12.30
N LYS A 26 -18.98 -7.25 -11.48
CA LYS A 26 -19.16 -6.11 -10.58
C LYS A 26 -18.93 -4.81 -11.33
N LYS A 27 -19.78 -3.80 -11.08
CA LYS A 27 -19.66 -2.47 -11.69
C LYS A 27 -18.28 -1.91 -11.43
N LEU A 28 -17.61 -1.48 -12.50
CA LEU A 28 -16.40 -0.66 -12.45
C LEU A 28 -16.73 0.64 -11.71
N GLY A 29 -16.32 0.72 -10.46
CA GLY A 29 -16.55 1.86 -9.58
C GLY A 29 -15.26 2.38 -9.01
N GLY A 30 -15.36 3.35 -8.16
CA GLY A 30 -14.28 3.80 -7.29
C GLY A 30 -14.14 2.90 -6.06
N GLU A 31 -13.04 3.05 -5.37
CA GLU A 31 -12.76 2.39 -4.09
C GLU A 31 -12.05 3.36 -3.15
N VAL A 32 -12.48 3.43 -1.90
CA VAL A 32 -11.74 4.11 -0.83
C VAL A 32 -11.06 3.05 0.03
N LYS A 33 -9.80 3.29 0.36
CA LYS A 33 -8.97 2.45 1.21
C LYS A 33 -8.61 3.24 2.47
N LEU A 34 -8.85 2.65 3.63
CA LEU A 34 -8.45 3.16 4.93
C LEU A 34 -7.53 2.14 5.58
N MET A 35 -6.32 2.53 5.98
CA MET A 35 -5.33 1.64 6.57
C MET A 35 -4.70 2.25 7.81
N LEU A 36 -4.38 1.39 8.77
CA LEU A 36 -3.50 1.69 9.90
C LEU A 36 -2.27 0.78 9.78
N HIS A 37 -1.09 1.34 9.90
CA HIS A 37 0.18 0.61 9.82
C HIS A 37 1.01 0.80 11.08
N GLY A 38 1.60 -0.29 11.54
CA GLY A 38 2.70 -0.28 12.49
C GLY A 38 3.97 -0.71 11.79
N GLY A 39 5.04 0.06 11.91
CA GLY A 39 6.29 -0.19 11.18
C GLY A 39 7.53 -0.07 12.05
N TYR A 40 8.62 -0.59 11.51
CA TYR A 40 9.92 -0.61 12.14
C TYR A 40 11.00 -0.25 11.12
N ASP A 41 11.93 0.63 11.53
CA ASP A 41 13.08 0.99 10.70
C ASP A 41 14.13 -0.12 10.79
N LEU A 42 14.63 -0.59 9.64
CA LEU A 42 15.57 -1.72 9.57
C LEU A 42 17.04 -1.30 9.74
N PHE A 43 17.36 -0.02 9.57
CA PHE A 43 18.75 0.42 9.44
C PHE A 43 19.17 1.53 10.42
N LYS A 44 18.24 2.07 11.16
CA LYS A 44 18.52 3.05 12.21
C LYS A 44 18.10 2.52 13.56
N ASP A 45 18.48 3.21 14.61
CA ASP A 45 18.03 2.89 15.97
C ASP A 45 16.52 2.62 15.98
N PRO A 46 16.05 1.70 16.86
CA PRO A 46 14.72 1.15 16.79
C PRO A 46 13.64 2.23 16.93
N ASN A 47 13.26 2.77 15.79
CA ASN A 47 12.17 3.75 15.68
C ASN A 47 10.91 3.02 15.28
N PHE A 48 9.89 3.10 16.12
CA PHE A 48 8.57 2.61 15.81
C PHE A 48 7.80 3.68 15.02
N LEU A 49 7.22 3.27 13.90
CA LEU A 49 6.35 4.08 13.07
C LEU A 49 4.90 3.66 13.27
N LEU A 50 4.03 4.61 13.56
CA LEU A 50 2.59 4.43 13.45
C LEU A 50 2.06 5.33 12.34
N SER A 51 1.27 4.79 11.41
CA SER A 51 0.68 5.59 10.35
C SER A 51 -0.78 5.25 10.08
N ALA A 52 -1.52 6.26 9.62
CA ALA A 52 -2.87 6.13 9.11
C ALA A 52 -2.90 6.61 7.65
N GLU A 53 -3.49 5.82 6.77
CA GLU A 53 -3.58 6.09 5.35
C GLU A 53 -5.03 6.15 4.89
N ILE A 54 -5.33 7.15 4.08
CA ILE A 54 -6.58 7.23 3.32
C ILE A 54 -6.25 7.39 1.83
N GLY A 55 -6.82 6.53 0.99
CA GLY A 55 -6.65 6.59 -0.47
C GLY A 55 -7.95 6.37 -1.20
N ALA A 56 -8.05 6.97 -2.39
CA ALA A 56 -9.16 6.77 -3.32
C ALA A 56 -8.64 6.28 -4.66
N TYR A 57 -9.28 5.28 -5.22
CA TYR A 57 -8.84 4.56 -6.40
C TYR A 57 -9.96 4.42 -7.42
N LYS A 58 -9.60 4.49 -8.69
CA LYS A 58 -10.45 4.08 -9.81
C LYS A 58 -10.03 2.71 -10.30
N LYS A 59 -10.99 1.79 -10.45
CA LYS A 59 -10.78 0.41 -10.89
C LYS A 59 -10.84 0.31 -12.42
N PHE A 60 -9.91 -0.44 -13.00
CA PHE A 60 -9.87 -0.83 -14.41
C PHE A 60 -9.69 -2.34 -14.50
N GLU A 61 -10.65 -3.03 -15.06
CA GLU A 61 -10.59 -4.49 -15.21
C GLU A 61 -10.04 -4.88 -16.58
N VAL A 62 -9.04 -5.74 -16.61
CA VAL A 62 -8.52 -6.35 -17.83
C VAL A 62 -9.04 -7.77 -17.94
N LYS A 63 -10.17 -7.94 -18.62
CA LYS A 63 -10.94 -9.21 -18.72
C LYS A 63 -10.12 -10.42 -19.20
N LYS A 64 -9.14 -10.20 -20.09
CA LYS A 64 -8.34 -11.31 -20.66
C LYS A 64 -7.47 -12.03 -19.64
N ILE A 65 -7.04 -11.36 -18.57
CA ILE A 65 -6.08 -11.89 -17.58
C ILE A 65 -6.64 -11.89 -16.16
N ASN A 66 -7.94 -11.64 -15.99
CA ASN A 66 -8.61 -11.58 -14.69
C ASN A 66 -7.87 -10.67 -13.68
N THR A 67 -7.33 -9.58 -14.17
CA THR A 67 -6.50 -8.65 -13.40
C THR A 67 -7.23 -7.31 -13.27
N ILE A 68 -7.15 -6.71 -12.11
CA ILE A 68 -7.68 -5.39 -11.80
C ILE A 68 -6.50 -4.43 -11.66
N PHE A 69 -6.56 -3.32 -12.37
CA PHE A 69 -5.68 -2.18 -12.16
C PHE A 69 -6.44 -1.11 -11.40
N ASN A 70 -5.92 -0.68 -10.29
CA ASN A 70 -6.41 0.45 -9.54
C ASN A 70 -5.41 1.59 -9.66
N VAL A 71 -5.89 2.77 -10.03
CA VAL A 71 -5.09 3.98 -10.12
C VAL A 71 -5.74 5.04 -9.24
N GLY A 72 -4.96 5.67 -8.41
CA GLY A 72 -5.50 6.62 -7.46
C GLY A 72 -4.44 7.42 -6.73
N GLY A 73 -4.82 7.94 -5.61
CA GLY A 73 -3.93 8.67 -4.72
C GLY A 73 -4.53 8.80 -3.33
N GLY A 74 -3.73 9.29 -2.42
CA GLY A 74 -4.13 9.42 -1.04
C GLY A 74 -3.15 10.24 -0.22
N ILE A 75 -3.39 10.21 1.07
CA ILE A 75 -2.53 10.85 2.07
C ILE A 75 -2.24 9.81 3.16
N ASP A 76 -1.00 9.78 3.57
CA ASP A 76 -0.52 9.00 4.70
C ASP A 76 -0.03 9.98 5.77
N PHE A 77 -0.52 9.79 6.97
CA PHE A 77 -0.11 10.51 8.18
C PHE A 77 0.65 9.56 9.07
N SER A 78 1.87 9.92 9.43
CA SER A 78 2.73 9.06 10.23
C SER A 78 3.36 9.81 11.39
N ASN A 79 3.60 9.06 12.45
CA ASN A 79 4.38 9.52 13.59
C ASN A 79 5.53 8.55 13.84
N TYR A 80 6.73 9.09 13.96
CA TYR A 80 7.86 8.35 14.49
C TYR A 80 7.93 8.56 16.00
N PHE A 81 8.02 7.47 16.71
CA PHE A 81 8.27 7.46 18.16
C PHE A 81 9.73 7.10 18.37
N ASN A 82 10.51 8.11 18.72
CA ASN A 82 11.87 7.96 19.20
C ASN A 82 11.92 8.48 20.63
N ASP A 83 12.82 7.95 21.47
CA ASP A 83 12.96 8.32 22.89
C ASP A 83 13.21 9.83 23.11
N ILE A 84 13.55 10.59 22.07
CA ILE A 84 14.02 11.96 22.16
C ILE A 84 13.07 12.96 21.47
N GLU A 85 12.37 12.58 20.39
CA GLU A 85 11.61 13.54 19.57
C GLU A 85 10.34 12.94 18.96
N TYR A 86 9.30 13.75 18.93
CA TYR A 86 8.07 13.49 18.20
C TYR A 86 8.14 14.13 16.83
N VAL A 87 8.05 13.34 15.78
CA VAL A 87 8.07 13.81 14.39
C VAL A 87 6.79 13.39 13.68
N ALA A 88 5.98 14.40 13.31
CA ALA A 88 4.83 14.16 12.46
C ALA A 88 5.23 14.23 10.99
N ILE A 89 4.65 13.35 10.19
CA ILE A 89 4.91 13.27 8.75
C ILE A 89 3.60 13.22 8.00
N ILE A 90 3.50 14.04 6.96
CA ILE A 90 2.37 14.03 6.02
C ILE A 90 2.91 13.65 4.65
N ARG A 91 2.30 12.66 4.00
CA ARG A 91 2.78 12.11 2.72
C ARG A 91 1.65 11.95 1.71
N PRO A 92 1.29 12.98 0.95
CA PRO A 92 0.46 12.80 -0.23
C PRO A 92 1.17 11.93 -1.26
N TYR A 93 0.41 11.06 -1.93
CA TYR A 93 0.94 10.12 -2.90
C TYR A 93 -0.02 9.85 -4.06
N PHE A 94 0.55 9.47 -5.19
CA PHE A 94 -0.12 8.77 -6.27
C PHE A 94 0.17 7.28 -6.16
N SER A 95 -0.79 6.43 -6.53
CA SER A 95 -0.68 4.99 -6.38
C SER A 95 -1.18 4.26 -7.63
N THR A 96 -0.49 3.16 -7.93
CA THR A 96 -0.92 2.16 -8.92
C THR A 96 -0.91 0.79 -8.27
N GLU A 97 -2.06 0.15 -8.23
CA GLU A 97 -2.24 -1.18 -7.68
C GLU A 97 -2.58 -2.18 -8.79
N ILE A 98 -1.93 -3.32 -8.77
CA ILE A 98 -2.25 -4.48 -9.61
C ILE A 98 -2.80 -5.56 -8.69
N ALA A 99 -4.02 -6.03 -8.97
CA ALA A 99 -4.71 -6.98 -8.13
C ALA A 99 -5.28 -8.15 -8.94
N GLY A 100 -5.40 -9.30 -8.29
CA GLY A 100 -6.02 -10.49 -8.84
C GLY A 100 -6.75 -11.28 -7.76
N TYR A 101 -7.84 -11.98 -8.14
CA TYR A 101 -8.56 -12.85 -7.22
C TYR A 101 -7.92 -14.23 -7.18
N VAL A 102 -7.48 -14.65 -5.99
CA VAL A 102 -6.97 -16.02 -5.73
C VAL A 102 -8.11 -16.96 -5.33
N SER A 103 -9.21 -16.42 -4.83
CA SER A 103 -10.45 -17.13 -4.56
C SER A 103 -11.64 -16.19 -4.69
N LYS A 104 -12.87 -16.72 -4.50
CA LYS A 104 -14.12 -15.94 -4.53
C LYS A 104 -14.09 -14.74 -3.55
N ASP A 105 -13.49 -14.95 -2.39
CA ASP A 105 -13.52 -13.97 -1.29
C ASP A 105 -12.16 -13.30 -1.04
N VAL A 106 -11.10 -13.70 -1.75
CA VAL A 106 -9.74 -13.23 -1.50
C VAL A 106 -9.15 -12.60 -2.76
N ARG A 107 -8.79 -11.33 -2.65
CA ARG A 107 -8.06 -10.57 -3.65
C ARG A 107 -6.65 -10.27 -3.13
N MET A 108 -5.61 -10.65 -3.86
CA MET A 108 -4.23 -10.23 -3.60
C MET A 108 -3.86 -9.05 -4.49
N TYR A 109 -2.98 -8.20 -4.01
CA TYR A 109 -2.53 -7.03 -4.76
C TYR A 109 -1.09 -6.64 -4.45
N THR A 110 -0.49 -5.95 -5.40
CA THR A 110 0.75 -5.19 -5.24
C THR A 110 0.45 -3.73 -5.52
N ASP A 111 0.88 -2.85 -4.64
CA ASP A 111 0.66 -1.41 -4.74
C ASP A 111 2.00 -0.68 -4.76
N ILE A 112 2.17 0.25 -5.71
CA ILE A 112 3.32 1.13 -5.82
C ILE A 112 2.83 2.56 -5.57
N LYS A 113 3.39 3.22 -4.58
CA LYS A 113 3.04 4.59 -4.19
C LYS A 113 4.24 5.50 -4.40
N LEU A 114 4.01 6.61 -5.09
CA LEU A 114 5.00 7.66 -5.35
C LEU A 114 4.44 9.00 -4.91
N GLY A 115 5.24 9.81 -4.25
CA GLY A 115 4.77 11.11 -3.77
C GLY A 115 5.86 11.95 -3.12
N VAL A 116 5.43 12.91 -2.34
CA VAL A 116 6.29 13.78 -1.56
C VAL A 116 5.83 13.73 -0.11
N GLY A 117 6.77 13.62 0.81
CA GLY A 117 6.50 13.73 2.23
C GLY A 117 7.04 15.05 2.79
N ALA A 118 6.50 15.45 3.92
CA ALA A 118 7.02 16.55 4.71
C ALA A 118 7.19 16.13 6.17
N PHE A 119 8.38 16.29 6.70
CA PHE A 119 8.63 16.24 8.14
C PHE A 119 8.20 17.56 8.76
N ILE A 120 7.43 17.47 9.82
CA ILE A 120 6.98 18.62 10.60
C ILE A 120 7.58 18.48 12.00
N ARG A 121 8.55 19.35 12.31
CA ARG A 121 9.26 19.38 13.57
C ARG A 121 9.29 20.82 14.07
N GLU A 122 8.62 21.11 15.19
CA GLU A 122 8.53 22.44 15.79
C GLU A 122 8.31 23.60 14.78
N SER A 123 9.40 24.22 14.30
CA SER A 123 9.36 25.33 13.33
C SER A 123 9.97 24.97 11.96
N LEU A 124 10.40 23.73 11.76
CA LEU A 124 11.05 23.27 10.53
C LEU A 124 10.13 22.33 9.74
N VAL A 125 10.03 22.59 8.44
CA VAL A 125 9.34 21.70 7.49
C VAL A 125 10.34 21.30 6.41
N GLU A 126 10.65 20.01 6.34
CA GLU A 126 11.56 19.46 5.33
C GLU A 126 10.79 18.52 4.39
N ALA A 127 10.89 18.80 3.08
CA ALA A 127 10.28 17.96 2.06
C ALA A 127 11.24 16.84 1.61
N PHE A 128 10.69 15.66 1.32
CA PHE A 128 11.44 14.51 0.84
C PHE A 128 10.62 13.68 -0.15
N PRO A 129 11.26 12.95 -1.09
CA PRO A 129 10.57 12.05 -1.98
C PRO A 129 10.02 10.83 -1.22
N LYS A 130 8.80 10.42 -1.52
CA LYS A 130 8.19 9.17 -1.04
C LYS A 130 8.13 8.17 -2.18
N ALA A 131 8.65 6.97 -1.95
CA ALA A 131 8.33 5.80 -2.73
C ALA A 131 8.07 4.63 -1.78
N SER A 132 7.05 3.84 -2.03
CA SER A 132 6.78 2.63 -1.29
C SER A 132 6.19 1.55 -2.19
N VAL A 133 6.44 0.31 -1.80
CA VAL A 133 5.88 -0.86 -2.43
C VAL A 133 5.18 -1.67 -1.36
N SER A 134 3.97 -2.11 -1.65
CA SER A 134 3.17 -2.89 -0.73
C SER A 134 2.70 -4.17 -1.38
N LEU A 135 2.59 -5.21 -0.57
CA LEU A 135 1.91 -6.46 -0.88
C LEU A 135 0.75 -6.61 0.08
N GLY A 136 -0.43 -6.88 -0.44
CA GLY A 136 -1.60 -6.99 0.41
C GLY A 136 -2.62 -8.01 -0.06
N MET A 137 -3.54 -8.27 0.86
CA MET A 137 -4.66 -9.16 0.66
C MET A 137 -5.93 -8.48 1.16
N THR A 138 -6.99 -8.58 0.38
CA THR A 138 -8.32 -8.11 0.79
C THR A 138 -9.27 -9.30 0.86
N TYR A 139 -9.95 -9.44 1.99
CA TYR A 139 -10.96 -10.47 2.23
C TYR A 139 -12.35 -9.87 2.13
N LYS A 140 -13.25 -10.54 1.37
CA LYS A 140 -14.64 -10.12 1.10
C LYS A 140 -14.77 -8.67 0.65
N GLU A 141 -13.73 -8.15 -0.03
CA GLU A 141 -13.63 -6.79 -0.53
C GLU A 141 -13.67 -5.66 0.52
N HIS A 142 -13.61 -6.02 1.79
CA HIS A 142 -13.66 -5.05 2.90
C HIS A 142 -12.41 -5.09 3.76
N PHE A 143 -12.09 -6.23 4.35
CA PHE A 143 -10.96 -6.33 5.26
C PHE A 143 -9.65 -6.48 4.50
N THR A 144 -8.68 -5.65 4.81
CA THR A 144 -7.38 -5.61 4.13
C THR A 144 -6.24 -5.77 5.11
N VAL A 145 -5.27 -6.60 4.74
CA VAL A 145 -3.96 -6.71 5.39
C VAL A 145 -2.89 -6.39 4.37
N GLU A 146 -1.91 -5.59 4.75
CA GLU A 146 -0.85 -5.13 3.85
C GLU A 146 0.50 -5.13 4.57
N MET A 147 1.53 -5.57 3.87
CA MET A 147 2.93 -5.38 4.24
C MET A 147 3.53 -4.38 3.27
N SER A 148 4.18 -3.34 3.76
CA SER A 148 4.80 -2.32 2.92
C SER A 148 6.26 -2.08 3.28
N TYR A 149 7.02 -1.67 2.27
CA TYR A 149 8.40 -1.21 2.38
C TYR A 149 8.51 0.17 1.74
N ASN A 150 9.13 1.12 2.43
CA ASN A 150 9.22 2.51 1.97
C ASN A 150 10.66 2.98 1.82
N THR A 151 10.84 4.19 1.24
CA THR A 151 12.14 4.83 0.98
C THR A 151 13.02 5.05 2.21
N PHE A 152 12.45 5.02 3.41
CA PHE A 152 13.20 5.12 4.66
C PHE A 152 13.60 3.76 5.22
N SER A 153 13.55 2.72 4.40
CA SER A 153 13.89 1.36 4.82
C SER A 153 13.01 0.81 5.94
N THR A 154 11.82 1.37 6.09
CA THR A 154 10.84 0.91 7.08
C THR A 154 10.00 -0.20 6.49
N ILE A 155 9.94 -1.34 7.19
CA ILE A 155 8.93 -2.37 6.96
C ILE A 155 7.75 -2.07 7.88
N SER A 156 6.53 -2.09 7.32
CA SER A 156 5.32 -1.94 8.09
C SER A 156 4.29 -3.00 7.75
N LEU A 157 3.50 -3.37 8.75
CA LEU A 157 2.30 -4.18 8.63
C LEU A 157 1.10 -3.28 8.87
N GLY A 158 0.10 -3.41 8.00
CA GLY A 158 -1.12 -2.62 8.06
C GLY A 158 -2.36 -3.47 7.99
N PHE A 159 -3.42 -2.98 8.62
CA PHE A 159 -4.77 -3.51 8.47
C PHE A 159 -5.74 -2.36 8.28
N GLY A 160 -6.80 -2.67 7.57
CA GLY A 160 -7.78 -1.66 7.26
C GLY A 160 -8.97 -2.20 6.49
N SER A 161 -9.66 -1.29 5.86
CA SER A 161 -10.87 -1.59 5.12
C SER A 161 -10.90 -0.90 3.77
N ARG A 162 -11.64 -1.52 2.84
CA ARG A 162 -11.95 -0.95 1.52
C ARG A 162 -13.45 -0.83 1.34
N PHE A 163 -13.86 0.23 0.68
CA PHE A 163 -15.26 0.55 0.41
C PHE A 163 -15.39 0.90 -1.07
N GLY A 164 -16.15 0.09 -1.82
CA GLY A 164 -16.48 0.37 -3.22
C GLY A 164 -17.66 1.33 -3.35
N PHE A 165 -17.66 2.20 -4.38
CA PHE A 165 -18.76 3.10 -4.72
C PHE A 165 -18.98 3.20 -6.23
#